data_d0d834feafd869db482fbb1b2536a608
#
_entry.id   d0d834feafd869db482fbb1b2536a608
#
_cell.length_a   1.000
_cell.length_b   1.000
_cell.length_c   1.000
_cell.angle_alpha   90.00
_cell.angle_beta   90.00
_cell.angle_gamma   90.00
#
_symmetry.space_group_name_H-M   'P 1'
#
loop_
_entity.id
_entity.type
_entity.pdbx_description
1 polymer ?
#
loop_
_entity_poly.entity_id
_entity_poly.type
_entity_poly.pdbx_seq_one_letter_code
_entity_poly.pdbx_strand_id
1 'polypeptide(L)'
;MTLQNLAGPIIGSIIGYCTNYIAVKMLFYPRNEVKVCGHKVPFTPGAIPKGKPRLAKTVGNVVANTLLTEEDIKQRILSPETEEAVIDKVITELSNKIYVEMGRICKNYEEYGELKENLSNAFTDQIMDSIGKIDLKNTIVNEAGRVIKEKVNGTMLAMFLSDEMLNSFIQPVGVELEAYIAENGKDFIQKEVNEKIMTFEQKSILDLCNEMNVEESKIRDAIRSIYRNASEDAVVSVLKNVDISTMIEGKINDMKTEDLERMVLTVMKKELDTIVNLGALIGFILGSLNTVL
;
A
#
# COMPACT_ATOMS: atom_id res chain seq x y z
N MET A 1 9.91 -75.49 18.54
CA MET A 1 10.64 -74.29 18.13
C MET A 1 11.57 -73.96 19.26
N THR A 2 12.85 -74.19 19.11
CA THR A 2 13.86 -73.87 20.12
C THR A 2 14.11 -72.36 20.16
N LEU A 3 14.41 -71.82 21.31
CA LEU A 3 14.72 -70.36 21.50
C LEU A 3 15.81 -69.81 20.52
N GLN A 4 16.68 -70.69 20.05
CA GLN A 4 17.72 -70.46 19.06
C GLN A 4 17.14 -70.05 17.68
N ASN A 5 16.00 -70.57 17.25
CA ASN A 5 15.41 -70.27 15.96
C ASN A 5 14.69 -68.92 15.94
N LEU A 6 14.41 -68.32 17.09
CA LEU A 6 13.84 -66.97 17.17
C LEU A 6 14.91 -65.85 17.30
N ALA A 7 16.11 -66.23 17.70
CA ALA A 7 17.18 -65.24 17.91
C ALA A 7 17.61 -64.55 16.58
N GLY A 8 17.71 -65.31 15.49
CA GLY A 8 18.10 -64.75 14.18
C GLY A 8 17.15 -63.68 13.66
N PRO A 9 15.85 -63.97 13.56
CA PRO A 9 14.86 -62.94 13.14
C PRO A 9 14.83 -61.71 14.00
N ILE A 10 14.91 -61.85 15.34
CA ILE A 10 14.88 -60.73 16.28
C ILE A 10 16.15 -59.87 16.13
N ILE A 11 17.33 -60.48 16.11
CA ILE A 11 18.61 -59.80 15.95
C ILE A 11 18.64 -59.10 14.57
N GLY A 12 18.23 -59.78 13.50
CA GLY A 12 18.12 -59.19 12.17
C GLY A 12 17.21 -57.96 12.11
N SER A 13 16.04 -58.04 12.75
CA SER A 13 15.11 -56.93 12.85
C SER A 13 15.71 -55.72 13.59
N ILE A 14 16.36 -55.96 14.71
CA ILE A 14 17.02 -54.88 15.49
C ILE A 14 18.15 -54.25 14.68
N ILE A 15 18.99 -55.03 14.02
CA ILE A 15 20.08 -54.53 13.17
C ILE A 15 19.51 -53.70 12.04
N GLY A 16 18.48 -54.18 11.33
CA GLY A 16 17.85 -53.43 10.22
C GLY A 16 17.19 -52.14 10.67
N TYR A 17 16.49 -52.16 11.82
CA TYR A 17 15.93 -50.94 12.42
C TYR A 17 17.03 -49.93 12.77
N CYS A 18 18.06 -50.35 13.52
CA CYS A 18 19.13 -49.48 13.97
C CYS A 18 19.91 -48.86 12.79
N THR A 19 20.21 -49.68 11.77
CA THR A 19 20.95 -49.22 10.59
C THR A 19 20.15 -48.14 9.84
N ASN A 20 18.86 -48.40 9.57
CA ASN A 20 18.02 -47.40 8.88
C ASN A 20 17.74 -46.17 9.75
N TYR A 21 17.57 -46.31 11.06
CA TYR A 21 17.43 -45.19 11.97
C TYR A 21 18.67 -44.30 11.97
N ILE A 22 19.87 -44.88 12.01
CA ILE A 22 21.13 -44.14 11.92
C ILE A 22 21.23 -43.46 10.55
N ALA A 23 20.92 -44.15 9.45
CA ALA A 23 20.94 -43.58 8.10
C ALA A 23 20.00 -42.39 7.98
N VAL A 24 18.75 -42.48 8.47
CA VAL A 24 17.81 -41.39 8.48
C VAL A 24 18.32 -40.22 9.35
N LYS A 25 18.86 -40.53 10.53
CA LYS A 25 19.45 -39.52 11.41
C LYS A 25 20.64 -38.77 10.77
N MET A 26 21.47 -39.47 9.99
CA MET A 26 22.60 -38.89 9.24
C MET A 26 22.16 -37.94 8.12
N LEU A 27 20.91 -37.98 7.68
CA LEU A 27 20.40 -36.95 6.74
C LEU A 27 20.40 -35.54 7.37
N PHE A 28 20.16 -35.46 8.67
CA PHE A 28 20.03 -34.21 9.41
C PHE A 28 21.26 -33.85 10.27
N TYR A 29 21.99 -34.87 10.74
CA TYR A 29 23.09 -34.71 11.71
C TYR A 29 24.40 -35.29 11.18
N PRO A 30 25.55 -34.67 11.60
CA PRO A 30 25.66 -33.41 12.35
C PRO A 30 25.30 -32.21 11.49
N ARG A 31 24.80 -31.13 12.11
CA ARG A 31 24.38 -29.92 11.39
C ARG A 31 25.55 -29.14 10.78
N ASN A 32 26.71 -29.24 11.40
CA ASN A 32 27.96 -28.59 10.98
C ASN A 32 29.02 -29.61 10.55
N GLU A 33 29.97 -29.14 9.77
CA GLU A 33 31.13 -29.92 9.40
C GLU A 33 31.95 -30.31 10.64
N VAL A 34 32.22 -31.59 10.81
CA VAL A 34 33.06 -32.10 11.90
C VAL A 34 34.44 -32.40 11.34
N LYS A 35 35.50 -31.91 12.05
CA LYS A 35 36.88 -32.17 11.73
C LYS A 35 37.53 -32.93 12.88
N VAL A 36 38.21 -34.02 12.58
CA VAL A 36 38.99 -34.81 13.54
C VAL A 36 40.44 -34.83 13.06
N CYS A 37 41.37 -34.41 13.87
CA CYS A 37 42.80 -34.31 13.51
C CYS A 37 43.06 -33.53 12.23
N GLY A 38 42.30 -32.45 11.99
CA GLY A 38 42.44 -31.62 10.80
C GLY A 38 41.77 -32.16 9.50
N HIS A 39 41.25 -33.39 9.52
CA HIS A 39 40.58 -34.02 8.39
C HIS A 39 39.07 -33.94 8.56
N LYS A 40 38.36 -33.68 7.46
CA LYS A 40 36.89 -33.67 7.43
C LYS A 40 36.37 -35.10 7.59
N VAL A 41 35.45 -35.25 8.56
CA VAL A 41 34.76 -36.55 8.74
C VAL A 41 33.79 -36.73 7.57
N PRO A 42 33.83 -37.87 6.86
CA PRO A 42 32.89 -38.15 5.76
C PRO A 42 31.44 -38.13 6.27
N PHE A 43 30.52 -37.75 5.42
CA PHE A 43 29.08 -37.54 5.72
C PHE A 43 28.76 -36.42 6.70
N THR A 44 29.67 -35.49 6.94
CA THR A 44 29.41 -34.29 7.72
C THR A 44 29.62 -33.04 6.86
N PRO A 45 28.75 -32.04 6.96
CA PRO A 45 27.44 -32.07 7.65
C PRO A 45 26.46 -33.06 7.00
N GLY A 46 25.34 -33.34 7.65
CA GLY A 46 24.28 -34.17 7.11
C GLY A 46 23.77 -33.74 5.72
N ALA A 47 23.13 -34.62 5.00
CA ALA A 47 22.75 -34.36 3.60
C ALA A 47 21.82 -33.16 3.44
N ILE A 48 20.89 -32.93 4.37
CA ILE A 48 19.96 -31.80 4.36
C ILE A 48 20.68 -30.47 4.63
N PRO A 49 21.46 -30.32 5.72
CA PRO A 49 22.27 -29.11 5.93
C PRO A 49 23.22 -28.80 4.78
N LYS A 50 23.91 -29.83 4.24
CA LYS A 50 24.81 -29.69 3.10
C LYS A 50 24.08 -29.25 1.82
N GLY A 51 22.86 -29.74 1.61
CA GLY A 51 22.04 -29.45 0.45
C GLY A 51 21.25 -28.14 0.53
N LYS A 52 21.28 -27.44 1.67
CA LYS A 52 20.50 -26.23 1.92
C LYS A 52 20.61 -25.19 0.79
N PRO A 53 21.79 -24.77 0.30
CA PRO A 53 21.87 -23.78 -0.78
C PRO A 53 21.21 -24.24 -2.08
N ARG A 54 21.38 -25.53 -2.41
CA ARG A 54 20.75 -26.14 -3.59
C ARG A 54 19.24 -26.20 -3.45
N LEU A 55 18.74 -26.57 -2.27
CA LEU A 55 17.32 -26.59 -1.96
C LEU A 55 16.74 -25.16 -2.05
N ALA A 56 17.43 -24.17 -1.48
CA ALA A 56 17.02 -22.78 -1.50
C ALA A 56 16.84 -22.28 -2.94
N LYS A 57 17.84 -22.51 -3.78
CA LYS A 57 17.80 -22.15 -5.21
C LYS A 57 16.67 -22.86 -5.96
N THR A 58 16.50 -24.16 -5.73
CA THR A 58 15.45 -24.94 -6.41
C THR A 58 14.05 -24.48 -5.99
N VAL A 59 13.84 -24.29 -4.70
CA VAL A 59 12.55 -23.78 -4.17
C VAL A 59 12.29 -22.38 -4.67
N GLY A 60 13.28 -21.49 -4.64
CA GLY A 60 13.16 -20.13 -5.18
C GLY A 60 12.70 -20.13 -6.64
N ASN A 61 13.35 -20.95 -7.48
CA ASN A 61 12.98 -21.07 -8.89
C ASN A 61 11.57 -21.66 -9.10
N VAL A 62 11.21 -22.71 -8.37
CA VAL A 62 9.88 -23.35 -8.49
C VAL A 62 8.79 -22.37 -8.04
N VAL A 63 8.97 -21.70 -6.92
CA VAL A 63 7.98 -20.75 -6.43
C VAL A 63 7.83 -19.58 -7.42
N ALA A 64 8.94 -18.98 -7.86
CA ALA A 64 8.90 -17.84 -8.76
C ALA A 64 8.31 -18.15 -10.15
N ASN A 65 8.59 -19.36 -10.68
CA ASN A 65 8.21 -19.68 -12.06
C ASN A 65 6.95 -20.53 -12.19
N THR A 66 6.47 -21.15 -11.08
CA THR A 66 5.37 -22.11 -11.16
C THR A 66 4.23 -21.80 -10.20
N LEU A 67 4.53 -21.29 -8.99
CA LEU A 67 3.53 -21.11 -7.94
C LEU A 67 3.11 -19.65 -7.77
N LEU A 68 3.92 -18.71 -8.22
CA LEU A 68 3.71 -17.27 -8.01
C LEU A 68 4.03 -16.52 -9.30
N THR A 69 3.25 -16.83 -10.34
CA THR A 69 3.43 -16.24 -11.67
C THR A 69 2.93 -14.79 -11.71
N GLU A 70 3.36 -14.04 -12.72
CA GLU A 70 2.84 -12.69 -13.00
C GLU A 70 1.31 -12.68 -13.09
N GLU A 71 0.74 -13.70 -13.74
CA GLU A 71 -0.71 -13.83 -13.92
C GLU A 71 -1.43 -14.07 -12.60
N ASP A 72 -0.88 -14.90 -11.71
CA ASP A 72 -1.46 -15.16 -10.39
C ASP A 72 -1.51 -13.89 -9.53
N ILE A 73 -0.44 -13.10 -9.55
CA ILE A 73 -0.36 -11.83 -8.83
C ILE A 73 -1.34 -10.82 -9.43
N LYS A 74 -1.39 -10.73 -10.76
CA LYS A 74 -2.31 -9.85 -11.47
C LYS A 74 -3.76 -10.20 -11.16
N GLN A 75 -4.13 -11.47 -11.25
CA GLN A 75 -5.48 -11.94 -10.92
C GLN A 75 -5.85 -11.63 -9.46
N ARG A 76 -4.91 -11.77 -8.53
CA ARG A 76 -5.19 -11.48 -7.12
C ARG A 76 -5.36 -10.00 -6.85
N ILE A 77 -4.52 -9.16 -7.44
CA ILE A 77 -4.62 -7.70 -7.30
C ILE A 77 -5.89 -7.19 -7.97
N LEU A 78 -6.22 -7.65 -9.18
CA LEU A 78 -7.40 -7.23 -9.92
C LEU A 78 -8.67 -8.04 -9.58
N SER A 79 -8.62 -8.87 -8.53
CA SER A 79 -9.84 -9.58 -8.11
C SER A 79 -10.90 -8.60 -7.60
N PRO A 80 -12.19 -8.88 -7.85
CA PRO A 80 -13.28 -8.01 -7.42
C PRO A 80 -13.25 -7.69 -5.93
N GLU A 81 -12.86 -8.67 -5.09
CA GLU A 81 -12.77 -8.50 -3.64
C GLU A 81 -11.67 -7.52 -3.25
N THR A 82 -10.49 -7.60 -3.92
CA THR A 82 -9.37 -6.68 -3.64
C THR A 82 -9.70 -5.29 -4.16
N GLU A 83 -10.28 -5.19 -5.35
CA GLU A 83 -10.70 -3.93 -5.96
C GLU A 83 -11.70 -3.19 -5.06
N GLU A 84 -12.79 -3.85 -4.63
CA GLU A 84 -13.78 -3.22 -3.75
C GLU A 84 -13.19 -2.87 -2.39
N ALA A 85 -12.35 -3.70 -1.81
CA ALA A 85 -11.69 -3.39 -0.54
C ALA A 85 -10.81 -2.13 -0.62
N VAL A 86 -10.11 -1.93 -1.75
CA VAL A 86 -9.32 -0.71 -1.98
C VAL A 86 -10.23 0.49 -2.19
N ILE A 87 -11.29 0.35 -3.01
CA ILE A 87 -12.26 1.42 -3.25
C ILE A 87 -12.91 1.85 -1.93
N ASP A 88 -13.38 0.90 -1.11
CA ASP A 88 -14.00 1.19 0.19
C ASP A 88 -13.02 1.89 1.14
N LYS A 89 -11.75 1.49 1.12
CA LYS A 89 -10.72 2.15 1.91
C LYS A 89 -10.50 3.59 1.46
N VAL A 90 -10.40 3.84 0.16
CA VAL A 90 -10.24 5.20 -0.39
C VAL A 90 -11.47 6.05 -0.08
N ILE A 91 -12.68 5.53 -0.27
CA ILE A 91 -13.93 6.23 0.07
C ILE A 91 -13.97 6.58 1.57
N THR A 92 -13.54 5.66 2.42
CA THR A 92 -13.44 5.93 3.88
C THR A 92 -12.49 7.08 4.18
N GLU A 93 -11.31 7.11 3.54
CA GLU A 93 -10.37 8.23 3.73
C GLU A 93 -10.93 9.55 3.16
N LEU A 94 -11.62 9.51 2.00
CA LEU A 94 -12.27 10.69 1.41
C LEU A 94 -13.48 11.20 2.23
N SER A 95 -14.06 10.38 3.10
CA SER A 95 -15.13 10.78 4.03
C SER A 95 -14.61 11.44 5.30
N ASN A 96 -13.31 11.37 5.57
CA ASN A 96 -12.71 12.07 6.68
C ASN A 96 -12.68 13.59 6.41
N LYS A 97 -12.80 14.37 7.47
CA LYS A 97 -12.67 15.82 7.37
C LYS A 97 -11.26 16.20 6.89
N ILE A 98 -11.20 17.22 6.03
CA ILE A 98 -9.95 17.67 5.42
C ILE A 98 -8.89 18.01 6.49
N TYR A 99 -9.28 18.67 7.59
CA TYR A 99 -8.32 19.01 8.66
C TYR A 99 -7.69 17.76 9.31
N VAL A 100 -8.43 16.64 9.38
CA VAL A 100 -7.92 15.37 9.94
C VAL A 100 -6.87 14.77 9.02
N GLU A 101 -7.17 14.73 7.72
CA GLU A 101 -6.24 14.20 6.73
C GLU A 101 -5.00 15.08 6.57
N MET A 102 -5.17 16.39 6.56
CA MET A 102 -4.05 17.32 6.53
C MET A 102 -3.17 17.20 7.78
N GLY A 103 -3.76 16.95 8.96
CA GLY A 103 -3.00 16.67 10.18
C GLY A 103 -2.20 15.36 10.15
N ARG A 104 -2.56 14.40 9.28
CA ARG A 104 -1.78 13.16 9.04
C ARG A 104 -0.65 13.38 8.04
N ILE A 105 -0.84 14.26 7.05
CA ILE A 105 0.15 14.56 6.00
C ILE A 105 1.23 15.49 6.54
N CYS A 106 0.85 16.52 7.30
CA CYS A 106 1.76 17.45 7.92
C CYS A 106 2.44 16.82 9.14
N LYS A 107 3.73 17.10 9.34
CA LYS A 107 4.51 16.52 10.45
C LYS A 107 4.06 17.02 11.83
N ASN A 108 3.50 18.23 11.89
CA ASN A 108 3.01 18.87 13.11
C ASN A 108 1.95 19.92 12.79
N TYR A 109 1.30 20.45 13.83
CA TYR A 109 0.28 21.50 13.70
C TYR A 109 0.83 22.84 13.21
N GLU A 110 2.12 23.13 13.43
CA GLU A 110 2.77 24.34 12.94
C GLU A 110 2.89 24.32 11.42
N GLU A 111 3.39 23.21 10.84
CA GLU A 111 3.46 23.02 9.39
C GLU A 111 2.09 23.14 8.71
N TYR A 112 1.04 22.62 9.37
CA TYR A 112 -0.32 22.78 8.87
C TYR A 112 -0.80 24.23 8.95
N GLY A 113 -0.47 24.95 10.05
CA GLY A 113 -0.76 26.36 10.21
C GLY A 113 -0.10 27.22 9.14
N GLU A 114 1.19 27.01 8.90
CA GLU A 114 1.95 27.69 7.83
C GLU A 114 1.36 27.43 6.43
N LEU A 115 0.95 26.18 6.16
CA LEU A 115 0.30 25.84 4.90
C LEU A 115 -1.01 26.60 4.71
N LYS A 116 -1.83 26.69 5.75
CA LYS A 116 -3.09 27.46 5.72
C LYS A 116 -2.84 28.95 5.47
N GLU A 117 -1.87 29.52 6.16
CA GLU A 117 -1.50 30.92 6.00
C GLU A 117 -1.00 31.22 4.57
N ASN A 118 -0.13 30.36 4.05
CA ASN A 118 0.39 30.47 2.69
C ASN A 118 -0.74 30.36 1.65
N LEU A 119 -1.68 29.43 1.83
CA LEU A 119 -2.85 29.29 0.96
C LEU A 119 -3.74 30.53 1.04
N SER A 120 -4.01 31.02 2.25
CA SER A 120 -4.80 32.22 2.46
C SER A 120 -4.19 33.44 1.76
N ASN A 121 -2.89 33.65 1.93
CA ASN A 121 -2.17 34.74 1.30
C ASN A 121 -2.20 34.61 -0.23
N ALA A 122 -1.94 33.41 -0.77
CA ALA A 122 -1.95 33.17 -2.21
C ALA A 122 -3.34 33.42 -2.83
N PHE A 123 -4.42 32.96 -2.20
CA PHE A 123 -5.79 33.24 -2.68
C PHE A 123 -6.13 34.71 -2.56
N THR A 124 -5.78 35.36 -1.46
CA THR A 124 -6.02 36.80 -1.27
C THR A 124 -5.31 37.63 -2.33
N ASP A 125 -4.04 37.35 -2.57
CA ASP A 125 -3.25 38.05 -3.59
C ASP A 125 -3.81 37.81 -5.01
N GLN A 126 -4.24 36.59 -5.32
CA GLN A 126 -4.86 36.26 -6.61
C GLN A 126 -6.19 37.00 -6.82
N ILE A 127 -7.02 37.08 -5.77
CA ILE A 127 -8.29 37.82 -5.83
C ILE A 127 -8.02 39.32 -5.99
N MET A 128 -7.08 39.89 -5.21
CA MET A 128 -6.70 41.30 -5.32
C MET A 128 -6.14 41.64 -6.70
N ASP A 129 -5.28 40.78 -7.27
CA ASP A 129 -4.77 40.97 -8.63
C ASP A 129 -5.90 40.96 -9.67
N SER A 130 -6.88 40.08 -9.48
CA SER A 130 -8.06 39.99 -10.36
C SER A 130 -8.94 41.23 -10.25
N ILE A 131 -9.14 41.74 -9.03
CA ILE A 131 -9.87 42.98 -8.77
C ILE A 131 -9.12 44.19 -9.42
N GLY A 132 -7.81 44.22 -9.28
CA GLY A 132 -6.98 45.28 -9.87
C GLY A 132 -7.00 45.34 -11.40
N LYS A 133 -7.39 44.25 -12.08
CA LYS A 133 -7.54 44.22 -13.54
C LYS A 133 -8.93 44.71 -14.02
N ILE A 134 -9.87 44.86 -13.11
CA ILE A 134 -11.21 45.38 -13.41
C ILE A 134 -11.18 46.89 -13.30
N ASP A 135 -11.71 47.58 -14.27
CA ASP A 135 -11.95 49.06 -14.18
C ASP A 135 -13.16 49.28 -13.23
N LEU A 136 -12.81 49.25 -11.92
CA LEU A 136 -13.83 49.38 -10.86
C LEU A 136 -14.50 50.75 -10.92
N LYS A 137 -13.74 51.80 -11.17
CA LYS A 137 -14.26 53.15 -11.26
C LYS A 137 -15.37 53.26 -12.28
N ASN A 138 -15.11 52.86 -13.54
CA ASN A 138 -16.11 52.95 -14.60
C ASN A 138 -17.27 51.97 -14.41
N THR A 139 -16.98 50.78 -13.86
CA THR A 139 -18.02 49.81 -13.54
C THR A 139 -18.99 50.35 -12.48
N ILE A 140 -18.47 50.95 -11.40
CA ILE A 140 -19.29 51.51 -10.32
C ILE A 140 -20.08 52.71 -10.85
N VAL A 141 -19.42 53.60 -11.61
CA VAL A 141 -20.07 54.78 -12.19
C VAL A 141 -21.21 54.40 -13.11
N ASN A 142 -21.01 53.47 -14.00
CA ASN A 142 -22.03 53.00 -14.94
C ASN A 142 -23.20 52.33 -14.22
N GLU A 143 -22.93 51.44 -13.28
CA GLU A 143 -23.97 50.69 -12.57
C GLU A 143 -24.77 51.61 -11.61
N ALA A 144 -24.09 52.45 -10.86
CA ALA A 144 -24.74 53.43 -10.01
C ALA A 144 -25.61 54.41 -10.84
N GLY A 145 -25.12 54.85 -12.01
CA GLY A 145 -25.89 55.68 -12.95
C GLY A 145 -27.16 54.97 -13.44
N ARG A 146 -27.03 53.68 -13.81
CA ARG A 146 -28.15 52.85 -14.24
C ARG A 146 -29.20 52.70 -13.12
N VAL A 147 -28.80 52.32 -11.91
CA VAL A 147 -29.70 52.13 -10.76
C VAL A 147 -30.40 53.45 -10.38
N ILE A 148 -29.70 54.58 -10.37
CA ILE A 148 -30.30 55.88 -10.08
C ILE A 148 -31.33 56.23 -11.13
N LYS A 149 -31.03 56.08 -12.42
CA LYS A 149 -31.99 56.32 -13.51
C LYS A 149 -33.25 55.46 -13.37
N GLU A 150 -33.09 54.18 -13.09
CA GLU A 150 -34.22 53.29 -12.90
C GLU A 150 -35.11 53.71 -11.71
N LYS A 151 -34.51 54.12 -10.60
CA LYS A 151 -35.23 54.53 -9.39
C LYS A 151 -35.96 55.86 -9.54
N VAL A 152 -35.44 56.75 -10.36
CA VAL A 152 -35.96 58.07 -10.57
C VAL A 152 -36.92 58.14 -11.77
N ASN A 153 -36.92 57.10 -12.62
CA ASN A 153 -37.79 57.01 -13.76
C ASN A 153 -39.26 57.15 -13.35
N GLY A 154 -40.01 58.04 -14.04
CA GLY A 154 -41.41 58.34 -13.69
C GLY A 154 -41.61 59.35 -12.58
N THR A 155 -40.57 59.91 -12.00
CA THR A 155 -40.63 61.00 -11.02
C THR A 155 -40.27 62.35 -11.68
N MET A 156 -40.69 63.46 -11.04
CA MET A 156 -40.36 64.81 -11.48
C MET A 156 -38.83 65.06 -11.51
N LEU A 157 -38.05 64.27 -10.73
CA LEU A 157 -36.58 64.35 -10.68
C LEU A 157 -35.92 63.83 -11.96
N ALA A 158 -36.56 62.95 -12.72
CA ALA A 158 -36.04 62.46 -13.98
C ALA A 158 -35.87 63.57 -15.06
N MET A 159 -36.67 64.66 -14.96
CA MET A 159 -36.57 65.77 -15.89
C MET A 159 -35.34 66.70 -15.61
N PHE A 160 -34.80 66.64 -14.42
CA PHE A 160 -33.66 67.49 -14.00
C PHE A 160 -32.32 66.73 -13.98
N LEU A 161 -32.30 65.38 -14.02
CA LEU A 161 -31.11 64.56 -13.98
C LEU A 161 -30.59 64.29 -15.40
N SER A 162 -29.68 65.16 -15.90
CA SER A 162 -28.94 64.87 -17.12
C SER A 162 -27.83 63.82 -16.84
N ASP A 163 -27.39 63.09 -17.89
CA ASP A 163 -26.28 62.14 -17.79
C ASP A 163 -24.96 62.78 -17.32
N GLU A 164 -24.73 64.02 -17.73
CA GLU A 164 -23.57 64.83 -17.33
C GLU A 164 -23.63 65.18 -15.83
N MET A 165 -24.79 65.51 -15.32
CA MET A 165 -24.99 65.81 -13.90
C MET A 165 -24.84 64.57 -13.03
N LEU A 166 -25.42 63.45 -13.45
CA LEU A 166 -25.24 62.13 -12.78
C LEU A 166 -23.78 61.73 -12.71
N ASN A 167 -23.09 61.79 -13.83
CA ASN A 167 -21.67 61.46 -13.91
C ASN A 167 -20.80 62.34 -13.03
N SER A 168 -21.11 63.66 -12.92
CA SER A 168 -20.35 64.59 -12.06
C SER A 168 -20.45 64.27 -10.58
N PHE A 169 -21.57 63.67 -10.14
CA PHE A 169 -21.76 63.22 -8.74
C PHE A 169 -21.23 61.81 -8.47
N ILE A 170 -21.32 60.89 -9.44
CA ILE A 170 -20.93 59.52 -9.22
C ILE A 170 -19.44 59.32 -9.45
N GLN A 171 -18.80 60.01 -10.37
CA GLN A 171 -17.37 59.91 -10.65
C GLN A 171 -16.46 60.05 -9.41
N PRO A 172 -16.62 61.07 -8.54
CA PRO A 172 -15.83 61.18 -7.33
C PRO A 172 -16.00 59.99 -6.38
N VAL A 173 -17.23 59.47 -6.26
CA VAL A 173 -17.54 58.28 -5.44
C VAL A 173 -16.87 57.06 -6.01
N GLY A 174 -16.83 56.90 -7.33
CA GLY A 174 -16.13 55.78 -7.97
C GLY A 174 -14.62 55.79 -7.71
N VAL A 175 -13.99 56.99 -7.77
CA VAL A 175 -12.57 57.17 -7.46
C VAL A 175 -12.26 56.84 -5.99
N GLU A 176 -13.11 57.31 -5.07
CA GLU A 176 -12.91 57.11 -3.65
C GLU A 176 -13.13 55.64 -3.23
N LEU A 177 -14.11 54.98 -3.83
CA LEU A 177 -14.32 53.53 -3.65
C LEU A 177 -13.18 52.68 -4.20
N GLU A 178 -12.65 53.00 -5.38
CA GLU A 178 -11.48 52.33 -5.95
C GLU A 178 -10.26 52.48 -5.04
N ALA A 179 -10.00 53.67 -4.53
CA ALA A 179 -8.91 53.94 -3.57
C ALA A 179 -9.13 53.17 -2.25
N TYR A 180 -10.36 53.17 -1.72
CA TYR A 180 -10.70 52.45 -0.52
C TYR A 180 -10.50 50.91 -0.66
N ILE A 181 -10.91 50.35 -1.80
CA ILE A 181 -10.70 48.94 -2.09
C ILE A 181 -9.20 48.61 -2.25
N ALA A 182 -8.43 49.51 -2.88
CA ALA A 182 -6.99 49.34 -3.01
C ALA A 182 -6.28 49.32 -1.65
N GLU A 183 -6.71 50.20 -0.72
CA GLU A 183 -6.11 50.35 0.60
C GLU A 183 -6.57 49.30 1.61
N ASN A 184 -7.87 48.97 1.65
CA ASN A 184 -8.47 48.16 2.70
C ASN A 184 -8.99 46.79 2.20
N GLY A 185 -9.04 46.57 0.89
CA GLY A 185 -9.63 45.39 0.27
C GLY A 185 -8.88 44.10 0.65
N LYS A 186 -7.54 44.20 0.78
CA LYS A 186 -6.73 43.01 1.11
C LYS A 186 -7.12 42.42 2.45
N ASP A 187 -7.25 43.24 3.49
CA ASP A 187 -7.57 42.74 4.84
C ASP A 187 -8.99 42.14 4.90
N PHE A 188 -9.94 42.77 4.20
CA PHE A 188 -11.31 42.26 4.11
C PHE A 188 -11.36 40.91 3.39
N ILE A 189 -10.68 40.80 2.24
CA ILE A 189 -10.65 39.58 1.46
C ILE A 189 -9.91 38.48 2.22
N GLN A 190 -8.80 38.79 2.88
CA GLN A 190 -8.05 37.82 3.67
C GLN A 190 -8.87 37.23 4.80
N LYS A 191 -9.67 38.08 5.48
CA LYS A 191 -10.60 37.59 6.51
C LYS A 191 -11.64 36.65 5.93
N GLU A 192 -12.24 37.00 4.80
CA GLU A 192 -13.25 36.18 4.14
C GLU A 192 -12.67 34.87 3.63
N VAL A 193 -11.46 34.90 3.06
CA VAL A 193 -10.72 33.71 2.60
C VAL A 193 -10.43 32.78 3.79
N ASN A 194 -9.98 33.33 4.93
CA ASN A 194 -9.72 32.53 6.14
C ASN A 194 -10.98 31.85 6.65
N GLU A 195 -12.13 32.55 6.69
CA GLU A 195 -13.40 31.97 7.09
C GLU A 195 -13.84 30.86 6.13
N LYS A 196 -13.61 31.02 4.83
CA LYS A 196 -13.88 29.98 3.84
C LYS A 196 -12.97 28.77 4.02
N ILE A 197 -11.66 28.97 4.21
CA ILE A 197 -10.71 27.87 4.48
C ILE A 197 -11.14 27.10 5.73
N MET A 198 -11.51 27.78 6.83
CA MET A 198 -12.02 27.13 8.04
C MET A 198 -13.29 26.34 7.79
N THR A 199 -14.16 26.81 6.93
CA THR A 199 -15.40 26.11 6.57
C THR A 199 -15.09 24.87 5.73
N PHE A 200 -14.18 24.98 4.76
CA PHE A 200 -13.78 23.88 3.90
C PHE A 200 -13.05 22.76 4.68
N GLU A 201 -12.17 23.11 5.60
CA GLU A 201 -11.45 22.09 6.37
C GLU A 201 -12.33 21.24 7.30
N GLN A 202 -13.54 21.73 7.65
CA GLN A 202 -14.52 20.97 8.43
C GLN A 202 -15.35 20.01 7.56
N LYS A 203 -15.27 20.10 6.25
CA LYS A 203 -15.94 19.21 5.32
C LYS A 203 -15.02 18.07 4.94
N SER A 204 -15.60 16.97 4.47
CA SER A 204 -14.88 15.91 3.77
C SER A 204 -14.82 16.21 2.27
N ILE A 205 -13.95 15.50 1.56
CA ILE A 205 -13.91 15.57 0.10
C ILE A 205 -15.23 15.08 -0.50
N LEU A 206 -15.85 14.07 0.11
CA LEU A 206 -17.18 13.59 -0.32
C LEU A 206 -18.27 14.64 -0.12
N ASP A 207 -18.23 15.40 0.97
CA ASP A 207 -19.19 16.50 1.18
C ASP A 207 -19.06 17.56 0.07
N LEU A 208 -17.83 17.92 -0.28
CA LEU A 208 -17.58 18.88 -1.36
C LEU A 208 -18.04 18.34 -2.72
N CYS A 209 -17.80 17.07 -3.00
CA CYS A 209 -18.29 16.41 -4.22
C CYS A 209 -19.83 16.42 -4.30
N ASN A 210 -20.50 16.12 -3.18
CA ASN A 210 -21.96 16.15 -3.09
C ASN A 210 -22.52 17.56 -3.33
N GLU A 211 -21.90 18.61 -2.77
CA GLU A 211 -22.24 20.02 -3.04
C GLU A 211 -22.10 20.39 -4.50
N MET A 212 -21.18 19.75 -5.23
CA MET A 212 -20.99 19.90 -6.67
C MET A 212 -21.90 18.99 -7.49
N ASN A 213 -22.86 18.28 -6.88
CA ASN A 213 -23.73 17.28 -7.50
C ASN A 213 -22.97 16.11 -8.14
N VAL A 214 -21.82 15.73 -7.59
CA VAL A 214 -21.08 14.52 -7.98
C VAL A 214 -21.47 13.40 -7.03
N GLU A 215 -22.18 12.40 -7.54
CA GLU A 215 -22.60 11.23 -6.78
C GLU A 215 -21.42 10.33 -6.42
N GLU A 216 -21.48 9.71 -5.24
CA GLU A 216 -20.45 8.76 -4.76
C GLU A 216 -20.19 7.63 -5.76
N SER A 217 -21.21 7.18 -6.49
CA SER A 217 -21.09 6.17 -7.55
C SER A 217 -20.05 6.55 -8.60
N LYS A 218 -20.06 7.82 -9.05
CA LYS A 218 -19.09 8.34 -10.03
C LYS A 218 -17.68 8.43 -9.45
N ILE A 219 -17.56 8.73 -8.15
CA ILE A 219 -16.27 8.76 -7.46
C ILE A 219 -15.72 7.33 -7.38
N ARG A 220 -16.55 6.35 -7.01
CA ARG A 220 -16.19 4.93 -6.99
C ARG A 220 -15.73 4.45 -8.36
N ASP A 221 -16.41 4.81 -9.43
CA ASP A 221 -16.05 4.43 -10.80
C ASP A 221 -14.73 5.08 -11.24
N ALA A 222 -14.49 6.32 -10.87
CA ALA A 222 -13.22 6.99 -11.11
C ALA A 222 -12.06 6.31 -10.38
N ILE A 223 -12.24 6.00 -9.08
CA ILE A 223 -11.24 5.27 -8.27
C ILE A 223 -10.98 3.89 -8.90
N ARG A 224 -12.02 3.18 -9.31
CA ARG A 224 -11.91 1.87 -9.97
C ARG A 224 -11.08 1.95 -11.25
N SER A 225 -11.32 2.95 -12.06
CA SER A 225 -10.56 3.17 -13.30
C SER A 225 -9.09 3.48 -13.02
N ILE A 226 -8.80 4.35 -12.05
CA ILE A 226 -7.44 4.67 -11.62
C ILE A 226 -6.75 3.42 -11.05
N TYR A 227 -7.44 2.68 -10.18
CA TYR A 227 -6.91 1.46 -9.58
C TYR A 227 -6.51 0.42 -10.63
N ARG A 228 -7.38 0.13 -11.59
CA ARG A 228 -7.10 -0.85 -12.67
C ARG A 228 -5.89 -0.44 -13.50
N ASN A 229 -5.88 0.80 -13.98
CA ASN A 229 -4.78 1.31 -14.78
C ASN A 229 -3.44 1.32 -14.00
N ALA A 230 -3.46 1.82 -12.78
CA ALA A 230 -2.27 1.86 -11.93
C ALA A 230 -1.78 0.46 -11.53
N SER A 231 -2.70 -0.48 -11.28
CA SER A 231 -2.37 -1.84 -10.89
C SER A 231 -1.76 -2.64 -12.03
N GLU A 232 -2.22 -2.47 -13.27
CA GLU A 232 -1.62 -3.12 -14.43
C GLU A 232 -0.16 -2.71 -14.62
N ASP A 233 0.12 -1.42 -14.57
CA ASP A 233 1.49 -0.88 -14.71
C ASP A 233 2.37 -1.25 -13.52
N ALA A 234 1.82 -1.17 -12.30
CA ALA A 234 2.54 -1.48 -11.08
C ALA A 234 2.95 -2.95 -10.98
N VAL A 235 2.05 -3.89 -11.31
CA VAL A 235 2.35 -5.33 -11.29
C VAL A 235 3.52 -5.64 -12.21
N VAL A 236 3.48 -5.16 -13.45
CA VAL A 236 4.57 -5.37 -14.43
C VAL A 236 5.89 -4.75 -13.93
N SER A 237 5.83 -3.56 -13.36
CA SER A 237 7.02 -2.85 -12.86
C SER A 237 7.62 -3.54 -11.62
N VAL A 238 6.78 -3.93 -10.67
CA VAL A 238 7.23 -4.59 -9.42
C VAL A 238 7.86 -5.95 -9.76
N LEU A 239 7.20 -6.76 -10.59
CA LEU A 239 7.70 -8.09 -10.93
C LEU A 239 8.99 -8.07 -11.77
N LYS A 240 9.17 -7.05 -12.61
CA LYS A 240 10.46 -6.86 -13.32
C LYS A 240 11.61 -6.47 -12.39
N ASN A 241 11.32 -5.77 -11.30
CA ASN A 241 12.33 -5.23 -10.38
C ASN A 241 12.53 -6.12 -9.14
N VAL A 242 11.61 -7.03 -8.84
CA VAL A 242 11.67 -7.93 -7.68
C VAL A 242 11.98 -9.34 -8.16
N ASP A 243 13.24 -9.76 -7.98
CA ASP A 243 13.62 -11.15 -8.20
C ASP A 243 13.11 -12.04 -7.05
N ILE A 244 11.88 -12.53 -7.23
CA ILE A 244 11.20 -13.41 -6.26
C ILE A 244 12.05 -14.66 -5.99
N SER A 245 12.70 -15.21 -7.02
CA SER A 245 13.56 -16.38 -6.87
C SER A 245 14.72 -16.12 -5.91
N THR A 246 15.45 -15.04 -6.13
CA THR A 246 16.57 -14.63 -5.26
C THR A 246 16.10 -14.26 -3.85
N MET A 247 14.93 -13.63 -3.73
CA MET A 247 14.37 -13.30 -2.41
C MET A 247 14.05 -14.56 -1.60
N ILE A 248 13.42 -15.56 -2.20
CA ILE A 248 13.09 -16.84 -1.54
C ILE A 248 14.38 -17.62 -1.25
N GLU A 249 15.30 -17.68 -2.21
CA GLU A 249 16.62 -18.31 -2.02
C GLU A 249 17.35 -17.70 -0.81
N GLY A 250 17.41 -16.38 -0.74
CA GLY A 250 17.99 -15.66 0.41
C GLY A 250 17.28 -16.02 1.72
N LYS A 251 15.94 -15.99 1.75
CA LYS A 251 15.17 -16.30 2.94
C LYS A 251 15.40 -17.72 3.46
N ILE A 252 15.51 -18.72 2.56
CA ILE A 252 15.82 -20.08 2.95
C ILE A 252 17.27 -20.22 3.41
N ASN A 253 18.21 -19.52 2.75
CA ASN A 253 19.62 -19.51 3.15
C ASN A 253 19.83 -18.85 4.51
N ASP A 254 19.04 -17.85 4.88
CA ASP A 254 19.10 -17.18 6.19
C ASP A 254 18.39 -17.99 7.30
N MET A 255 17.52 -18.92 6.94
CA MET A 255 16.82 -19.76 7.90
C MET A 255 17.82 -20.61 8.71
N LYS A 256 17.58 -20.77 10.01
CA LYS A 256 18.39 -21.68 10.83
C LYS A 256 18.24 -23.13 10.37
N THR A 257 19.31 -23.90 10.47
CA THR A 257 19.29 -25.33 10.09
C THR A 257 18.23 -26.14 10.84
N GLU A 258 17.99 -25.76 12.11
CA GLU A 258 16.94 -26.35 12.96
C GLU A 258 15.54 -26.14 12.42
N ASP A 259 15.28 -24.96 11.87
CA ASP A 259 13.95 -24.62 11.33
C ASP A 259 13.73 -25.34 9.99
N LEU A 260 14.79 -25.42 9.17
CA LEU A 260 14.76 -26.21 7.95
C LEU A 260 14.53 -27.72 8.23
N GLU A 261 15.24 -28.26 9.23
CA GLU A 261 15.06 -29.64 9.71
C GLU A 261 13.60 -29.88 10.12
N ARG A 262 13.05 -28.98 10.95
CA ARG A 262 11.65 -29.06 11.41
C ARG A 262 10.68 -29.03 10.26
N MET A 263 10.89 -28.16 9.27
CA MET A 263 10.05 -28.05 8.08
C MET A 263 10.06 -29.35 7.28
N VAL A 264 11.24 -29.91 7.01
CA VAL A 264 11.38 -31.18 6.28
C VAL A 264 10.76 -32.34 7.05
N LEU A 265 11.02 -32.43 8.38
CA LEU A 265 10.43 -33.48 9.21
C LEU A 265 8.91 -33.35 9.31
N THR A 266 8.34 -32.14 9.31
CA THR A 266 6.88 -31.97 9.34
C THR A 266 6.22 -32.61 8.11
N VAL A 267 6.86 -32.50 6.95
CA VAL A 267 6.33 -33.03 5.69
C VAL A 267 6.66 -34.53 5.54
N MET A 268 7.88 -34.95 5.90
CA MET A 268 8.40 -36.28 5.55
C MET A 268 8.56 -37.25 6.74
N LYS A 269 8.11 -36.90 7.95
CA LYS A 269 8.33 -37.74 9.14
C LYS A 269 7.77 -39.15 8.96
N LYS A 270 6.57 -39.23 8.41
CA LYS A 270 5.88 -40.53 8.22
C LYS A 270 6.62 -41.41 7.23
N GLU A 271 7.13 -40.85 6.16
CA GLU A 271 7.90 -41.56 5.14
C GLU A 271 9.25 -42.02 5.70
N LEU A 272 9.94 -41.17 6.47
CA LEU A 272 11.19 -41.52 7.12
C LEU A 272 11.03 -42.61 8.17
N ASP A 273 9.98 -42.54 8.99
CA ASP A 273 9.64 -43.59 9.96
C ASP A 273 9.31 -44.91 9.25
N THR A 274 8.66 -44.84 8.09
CA THR A 274 8.37 -46.04 7.27
C THR A 274 9.64 -46.70 6.76
N ILE A 275 10.63 -45.89 6.33
CA ILE A 275 11.96 -46.44 5.90
C ILE A 275 12.65 -47.14 7.06
N VAL A 276 12.61 -46.58 8.27
CA VAL A 276 13.19 -47.25 9.47
C VAL A 276 12.50 -48.58 9.77
N ASN A 277 11.16 -48.57 9.74
CA ASN A 277 10.37 -49.78 10.00
C ASN A 277 10.55 -50.84 8.91
N LEU A 278 10.71 -50.43 7.66
CA LEU A 278 10.99 -51.35 6.54
C LEU A 278 12.35 -52.04 6.72
N GLY A 279 13.34 -51.33 7.26
CA GLY A 279 14.64 -51.92 7.64
C GLY A 279 14.49 -53.03 8.66
N ALA A 280 13.65 -52.84 9.68
CA ALA A 280 13.34 -53.85 10.66
C ALA A 280 12.66 -55.09 10.02
N LEU A 281 11.72 -54.86 9.10
CA LEU A 281 11.02 -55.95 8.40
C LEU A 281 11.98 -56.77 7.52
N ILE A 282 12.81 -56.11 6.73
CA ILE A 282 13.82 -56.74 5.88
C ILE A 282 14.81 -57.54 6.74
N GLY A 283 15.29 -56.96 7.84
CA GLY A 283 16.19 -57.64 8.79
C GLY A 283 15.55 -58.86 9.42
N PHE A 284 14.25 -58.79 9.76
CA PHE A 284 13.50 -59.93 10.25
C PHE A 284 13.44 -61.09 9.22
N ILE A 285 13.12 -60.78 7.98
CA ILE A 285 13.04 -61.75 6.88
C ILE A 285 14.40 -62.42 6.66
N LEU A 286 15.48 -61.63 6.54
CA LEU A 286 16.81 -62.16 6.34
C LEU A 286 17.31 -63.00 7.51
N GLY A 287 17.02 -62.55 8.76
CA GLY A 287 17.31 -63.30 9.95
C GLY A 287 16.55 -64.64 10.03
N SER A 288 15.33 -64.65 9.50
CA SER A 288 14.52 -65.91 9.42
C SER A 288 15.07 -66.85 8.39
N LEU A 289 15.51 -66.39 7.24
CA LEU A 289 16.15 -67.20 6.21
C LEU A 289 17.45 -67.84 6.71
N ASN A 290 18.28 -67.11 7.45
CA ASN A 290 19.54 -67.60 8.00
C ASN A 290 19.35 -68.67 9.12
N THR A 291 18.16 -68.76 9.70
CA THR A 291 17.87 -69.83 10.71
C THR A 291 17.31 -71.09 10.08
N VAL A 292 16.90 -71.06 8.81
CA VAL A 292 16.34 -72.21 8.06
C VAL A 292 17.41 -72.86 7.19
N LEU A 293 18.43 -72.08 6.79
CA LEU A 293 19.64 -72.58 6.10
C LEU A 293 20.65 -73.15 7.13
#